data_ff6509063da02ba65bd5a9cc7ec1951d
#
_entry.id   ff6509063da02ba65bd5a9cc7ec1951d
#
_cell.length_a   1.000
_cell.length_b   1.000
_cell.length_c   1.000
_cell.angle_alpha   90.00
_cell.angle_beta   90.00
_cell.angle_gamma   90.00
#
_symmetry.space_group_name_H-M   'P 1'
#
loop_
_entity.id
_entity.type
_entity.pdbx_description
1 polymer ?
#
loop_
_entity_poly.entity_id
_entity_poly.type
_entity_poly.pdbx_seq_one_letter_code
_entity_poly.pdbx_strand_id
1 'polypeptide(L)'
;MSLVVGKVIITLIIDGLFQGKLSNLIIGILMKMNLSQAEADVIYQNIFRANRDVFQWIGFMLLFLVGYYAVLSKTANYLKNIGDGIDNVLANSKQPIELETELEPIAEKLNTMKMTLARKERMAQESEQRKNDLVVYLAHDLKTPLTSVIAYLSMLDEKPDMPPEERKKYIYIAHTKAIRLSELISEFFEITKFNLQNIRLEKETINLSLMLEQIMDEFYAVFADNNLTGNIYTEEDLMVEGDPDKLARVFDNLLRNAVAYSYRGTNIDVRAYGEGVAVVIVFSNQGEPIPKQKLQTVFEKFYRADNSRSSQTGGAGLGLSVAKEIVELHEGTIEAFSDIQSTRFVVRLKRLLPKEQRQSGGVI
;
A
#
# COMPACT_ATOMS: atom_id res chain seq x y z
N MET A 1 30.10 5.00 45.79
CA MET A 1 29.26 4.44 46.87
C MET A 1 29.24 2.92 46.87
N SER A 2 29.02 2.23 45.76
CA SER A 2 28.98 0.76 45.65
C SER A 2 30.30 0.03 46.04
N LEU A 3 31.47 0.60 45.72
CA LEU A 3 32.79 0.07 46.06
C LEU A 3 33.05 0.05 47.60
N VAL A 4 32.59 1.09 48.32
CA VAL A 4 32.75 1.21 49.78
C VAL A 4 31.82 0.22 50.46
N VAL A 5 30.59 0.08 49.98
CA VAL A 5 29.62 -0.89 50.47
C VAL A 5 30.09 -2.32 50.21
N GLY A 6 30.64 -2.60 49.04
CA GLY A 6 31.25 -3.90 48.71
C GLY A 6 32.42 -4.27 49.63
N LYS A 7 33.30 -3.30 49.91
CA LYS A 7 34.41 -3.50 50.84
C LYS A 7 33.92 -3.83 52.28
N VAL A 8 32.93 -3.07 52.74
CA VAL A 8 32.36 -3.29 54.09
C VAL A 8 31.68 -4.68 54.16
N ILE A 9 30.95 -5.10 53.14
CA ILE A 9 30.33 -6.40 53.10
C ILE A 9 31.35 -7.54 53.08
N ILE A 10 32.41 -7.42 52.28
CA ILE A 10 33.47 -8.44 52.22
C ILE A 10 34.25 -8.49 53.52
N THR A 11 34.52 -7.34 54.13
CA THR A 11 35.19 -7.28 55.43
C THR A 11 34.32 -7.95 56.51
N LEU A 12 33.00 -7.67 56.53
CA LEU A 12 32.06 -8.32 57.45
C LEU A 12 31.95 -9.84 57.22
N ILE A 13 31.94 -10.28 55.95
CA ILE A 13 31.88 -11.72 55.62
C ILE A 13 33.19 -12.40 56.03
N ILE A 14 34.32 -11.83 55.71
CA ILE A 14 35.64 -12.41 56.03
C ILE A 14 35.89 -12.38 57.55
N ASP A 15 35.58 -11.28 58.23
CA ASP A 15 35.77 -11.15 59.66
C ASP A 15 34.74 -11.83 60.52
N GLY A 16 33.47 -11.89 60.06
CA GLY A 16 32.38 -12.47 60.84
C GLY A 16 32.17 -13.97 60.62
N LEU A 17 32.12 -14.42 59.34
CA LEU A 17 31.86 -15.81 58.99
C LEU A 17 33.09 -16.72 58.97
N PHE A 18 34.27 -16.16 58.79
CA PHE A 18 35.52 -16.91 58.65
C PHE A 18 36.53 -16.73 59.79
N GLN A 19 36.12 -16.05 60.89
CA GLN A 19 36.99 -16.00 62.08
C GLN A 19 37.36 -17.42 62.53
N GLY A 20 38.62 -17.77 62.37
CA GLY A 20 39.15 -19.09 62.71
C GLY A 20 39.01 -20.17 61.64
N LYS A 21 38.00 -20.15 60.74
CA LYS A 21 37.87 -21.17 59.70
C LYS A 21 38.82 -20.98 58.55
N LEU A 22 39.08 -19.72 58.10
CA LEU A 22 40.01 -19.40 57.02
C LEU A 22 41.46 -19.65 57.47
N SER A 23 41.80 -19.27 58.72
CA SER A 23 43.14 -19.56 59.28
C SER A 23 43.37 -21.08 59.37
N ASN A 24 42.43 -21.84 59.88
CA ASN A 24 42.54 -23.27 59.98
C ASN A 24 42.63 -23.98 58.62
N LEU A 25 41.90 -23.45 57.61
CA LEU A 25 41.99 -23.94 56.25
C LEU A 25 43.36 -23.66 55.60
N ILE A 26 43.87 -22.44 55.73
CA ILE A 26 45.19 -22.07 55.21
C ILE A 26 46.30 -22.86 55.92
N ILE A 27 46.25 -22.93 57.27
CA ILE A 27 47.22 -23.73 58.04
C ILE A 27 47.13 -25.21 57.65
N GLY A 28 45.93 -25.73 57.47
CA GLY A 28 45.69 -27.12 57.02
C GLY A 28 46.25 -27.40 55.61
N ILE A 29 46.19 -26.42 54.67
CA ILE A 29 46.80 -26.54 53.36
C ILE A 29 48.35 -26.52 53.50
N LEU A 30 48.89 -25.59 54.28
CA LEU A 30 50.34 -25.51 54.51
C LEU A 30 50.91 -26.77 55.19
N MET A 31 50.20 -27.34 56.11
CA MET A 31 50.56 -28.65 56.73
C MET A 31 50.55 -29.81 55.73
N LYS A 32 49.62 -29.80 54.74
CA LYS A 32 49.63 -30.79 53.66
C LYS A 32 50.79 -30.65 52.70
N MET A 33 51.51 -29.51 52.72
CA MET A 33 52.74 -29.28 51.98
C MET A 33 54.00 -29.66 52.78
N ASN A 34 53.85 -30.56 53.80
CA ASN A 34 54.94 -31.08 54.68
C ASN A 34 55.58 -30.05 55.61
N LEU A 35 54.85 -29.00 55.98
CA LEU A 35 55.31 -28.03 57.00
C LEU A 35 54.82 -28.47 58.41
N SER A 36 55.63 -28.26 59.44
CA SER A 36 55.17 -28.44 60.81
C SER A 36 54.13 -27.37 61.18
N GLN A 37 53.30 -27.68 62.20
CA GLN A 37 52.26 -26.74 62.65
C GLN A 37 52.86 -25.39 63.07
N ALA A 38 54.01 -25.36 63.72
CA ALA A 38 54.70 -24.15 64.19
C ALA A 38 55.18 -23.29 62.95
N GLU A 39 55.72 -23.92 61.95
CA GLU A 39 56.12 -23.24 60.69
C GLU A 39 54.90 -22.70 59.92
N ALA A 40 53.84 -23.48 59.83
CA ALA A 40 52.62 -23.04 59.16
C ALA A 40 51.96 -21.85 59.89
N ASP A 41 51.97 -21.82 61.23
CA ASP A 41 51.47 -20.71 62.02
C ASP A 41 52.32 -19.41 61.79
N VAL A 42 53.67 -19.53 61.79
CA VAL A 42 54.56 -18.40 61.54
C VAL A 42 54.34 -17.84 60.09
N ILE A 43 54.21 -18.70 59.11
CA ILE A 43 53.90 -18.32 57.73
C ILE A 43 52.54 -17.62 57.63
N TYR A 44 51.53 -18.18 58.29
CA TYR A 44 50.20 -17.57 58.36
C TYR A 44 50.21 -16.18 58.98
N GLN A 45 50.89 -16.02 60.11
CA GLN A 45 50.99 -14.74 60.82
C GLN A 45 51.72 -13.67 59.97
N ASN A 46 52.88 -14.01 59.40
CA ASN A 46 53.72 -13.07 58.69
C ASN A 46 53.25 -12.75 57.27
N ILE A 47 52.70 -13.69 56.55
CA ILE A 47 52.25 -13.50 55.17
C ILE A 47 50.79 -13.11 55.10
N PHE A 48 49.90 -13.88 55.72
CA PHE A 48 48.45 -13.66 55.53
C PHE A 48 47.87 -12.64 56.52
N ARG A 49 48.20 -12.75 57.82
CA ARG A 49 47.64 -11.83 58.79
C ARG A 49 48.22 -10.44 58.74
N ALA A 50 49.53 -10.32 58.49
CA ALA A 50 50.20 -9.04 58.31
C ALA A 50 49.77 -8.29 57.04
N ASN A 51 49.41 -9.02 56.00
CA ASN A 51 48.99 -8.45 54.71
C ASN A 51 47.50 -8.66 54.44
N ARG A 52 46.69 -8.74 55.47
CA ARG A 52 45.26 -9.01 55.38
C ARG A 52 44.50 -8.13 54.38
N ASP A 53 44.80 -6.82 54.37
CA ASP A 53 44.14 -5.88 53.47
C ASP A 53 44.45 -6.18 52.00
N VAL A 54 45.67 -6.64 51.69
CA VAL A 54 46.06 -7.03 50.34
C VAL A 54 45.22 -8.25 49.86
N PHE A 55 45.08 -9.28 50.71
CA PHE A 55 44.27 -10.46 50.39
C PHE A 55 42.77 -10.12 50.26
N GLN A 56 42.27 -9.20 51.05
CA GLN A 56 40.92 -8.70 50.93
C GLN A 56 40.69 -7.99 49.58
N TRP A 57 41.64 -7.12 49.15
CA TRP A 57 41.59 -6.47 47.87
C TRP A 57 41.68 -7.46 46.68
N ILE A 58 42.52 -8.49 46.78
CA ILE A 58 42.63 -9.54 45.76
C ILE A 58 41.30 -10.30 45.68
N GLY A 59 40.69 -10.71 46.80
CA GLY A 59 39.41 -11.36 46.83
C GLY A 59 38.28 -10.50 46.24
N PHE A 60 38.28 -9.20 46.56
CA PHE A 60 37.32 -8.26 45.98
C PHE A 60 37.52 -8.12 44.47
N MET A 61 38.75 -8.01 43.99
CA MET A 61 39.08 -7.91 42.58
C MET A 61 38.61 -9.17 41.80
N LEU A 62 38.85 -10.34 42.37
CA LEU A 62 38.39 -11.61 41.78
C LEU A 62 36.85 -11.68 41.67
N LEU A 63 36.13 -11.33 42.75
CA LEU A 63 34.67 -11.28 42.71
C LEU A 63 34.13 -10.25 41.72
N PHE A 64 34.79 -9.08 41.65
CA PHE A 64 34.48 -8.04 40.66
C PHE A 64 34.68 -8.53 39.23
N LEU A 65 35.81 -9.21 38.95
CA LEU A 65 36.08 -9.78 37.63
C LEU A 65 35.04 -10.85 37.21
N VAL A 66 34.63 -11.73 38.17
CA VAL A 66 33.62 -12.73 37.90
C VAL A 66 32.27 -12.07 37.62
N GLY A 67 31.85 -11.08 38.42
CA GLY A 67 30.62 -10.30 38.16
C GLY A 67 30.67 -9.55 36.86
N TYR A 68 31.81 -8.91 36.56
CA TYR A 68 32.01 -8.20 35.27
C TYR A 68 31.95 -9.13 34.08
N TYR A 69 32.58 -10.29 34.14
CA TYR A 69 32.52 -11.31 33.10
C TYR A 69 31.09 -11.81 32.87
N ALA A 70 30.33 -12.06 33.96
CA ALA A 70 28.94 -12.51 33.89
C ALA A 70 28.06 -11.46 33.18
N VAL A 71 28.22 -10.16 33.48
CA VAL A 71 27.48 -9.08 32.82
C VAL A 71 27.88 -8.99 31.36
N LEU A 72 29.17 -9.01 31.03
CA LEU A 72 29.62 -8.98 29.62
C LEU A 72 29.09 -10.16 28.81
N SER A 73 29.13 -11.37 29.38
CA SER A 73 28.61 -12.58 28.72
C SER A 73 27.11 -12.46 28.45
N LYS A 74 26.34 -11.95 29.43
CA LYS A 74 24.88 -11.72 29.25
C LYS A 74 24.62 -10.69 28.14
N THR A 75 25.37 -9.59 28.14
CA THR A 75 25.24 -8.55 27.10
C THR A 75 25.61 -9.07 25.71
N ALA A 76 26.66 -9.88 25.59
CA ALA A 76 27.04 -10.49 24.33
C ALA A 76 25.95 -11.43 23.79
N ASN A 77 25.30 -12.21 24.67
CA ASN A 77 24.17 -13.06 24.29
C ASN A 77 22.96 -12.22 23.82
N TYR A 78 22.67 -11.10 24.48
CA TYR A 78 21.60 -10.20 24.04
C TYR A 78 21.85 -9.66 22.63
N LEU A 79 23.07 -9.20 22.34
CA LEU A 79 23.44 -8.72 21.00
C LEU A 79 23.33 -9.82 19.94
N LYS A 80 23.73 -11.04 20.29
CA LYS A 80 23.57 -12.20 19.39
C LYS A 80 22.10 -12.50 19.13
N ASN A 81 21.26 -12.57 20.17
CA ASN A 81 19.83 -12.85 20.02
C ASN A 81 19.11 -11.78 19.18
N ILE A 82 19.50 -10.51 19.32
CA ILE A 82 19.00 -9.42 18.48
C ILE A 82 19.43 -9.62 17.02
N GLY A 83 20.72 -9.98 16.79
CA GLY A 83 21.23 -10.29 15.45
C GLY A 83 20.46 -11.43 14.79
N ASP A 84 20.28 -12.55 15.49
CA ASP A 84 19.49 -13.70 15.02
C ASP A 84 18.02 -13.30 14.75
N GLY A 85 17.47 -12.38 15.56
CA GLY A 85 16.14 -11.80 15.36
C GLY A 85 16.04 -10.99 14.06
N ILE A 86 17.06 -10.18 13.73
CA ILE A 86 17.12 -9.41 12.49
C ILE A 86 17.23 -10.35 11.28
N ASP A 87 18.07 -11.38 11.37
CA ASP A 87 18.22 -12.37 10.30
C ASP A 87 16.90 -13.13 10.07
N ASN A 88 16.13 -13.41 11.11
CA ASN A 88 14.79 -13.99 11.00
C ASN A 88 13.76 -13.06 10.33
N VAL A 89 13.90 -11.74 10.47
CA VAL A 89 13.08 -10.78 9.69
C VAL A 89 13.37 -10.91 8.20
N LEU A 90 14.64 -11.02 7.83
CA LEU A 90 15.09 -11.09 6.44
C LEU A 90 14.80 -12.48 5.81
N ALA A 91 14.88 -13.56 6.58
CA ALA A 91 14.63 -14.92 6.12
C ALA A 91 13.15 -15.24 5.87
N ASN A 92 12.23 -14.28 6.06
CA ASN A 92 10.79 -14.43 5.85
C ASN A 92 10.16 -15.65 6.58
N SER A 93 10.72 -16.01 7.73
CA SER A 93 10.23 -17.10 8.58
C SER A 93 8.81 -16.79 9.07
N LYS A 94 7.94 -17.80 9.16
CA LYS A 94 6.55 -17.60 9.64
C LYS A 94 6.44 -17.53 11.18
N GLN A 95 7.47 -17.91 11.91
CA GLN A 95 7.44 -17.95 13.36
C GLN A 95 7.68 -16.55 13.96
N PRO A 96 7.00 -16.19 15.03
CA PRO A 96 7.26 -14.93 15.73
C PRO A 96 8.69 -14.93 16.30
N ILE A 97 9.27 -13.75 16.40
CA ILE A 97 10.58 -13.56 17.04
C ILE A 97 10.31 -13.44 18.52
N GLU A 98 10.83 -14.40 19.28
CA GLU A 98 10.79 -14.41 20.74
C GLU A 98 12.19 -14.09 21.27
N LEU A 99 12.29 -13.12 22.16
CA LEU A 99 13.51 -12.72 22.84
C LEU A 99 13.28 -12.80 24.35
N GLU A 100 14.35 -12.70 25.13
CA GLU A 100 14.26 -12.65 26.58
C GLU A 100 13.40 -11.45 27.04
N THR A 101 12.77 -11.57 28.21
CA THR A 101 11.80 -10.59 28.74
C THR A 101 12.32 -9.16 28.75
N GLU A 102 13.63 -8.97 29.02
CA GLU A 102 14.25 -7.65 29.00
C GLU A 102 14.34 -7.02 27.59
N LEU A 103 14.26 -7.85 26.55
CA LEU A 103 14.31 -7.45 25.13
C LEU A 103 12.94 -7.49 24.44
N GLU A 104 11.86 -7.75 25.17
CA GLU A 104 10.49 -7.83 24.63
C GLU A 104 10.08 -6.61 23.77
N PRO A 105 10.41 -5.34 24.14
CA PRO A 105 10.10 -4.19 23.28
C PRO A 105 10.83 -4.22 21.93
N ILE A 106 11.99 -4.88 21.87
CA ILE A 106 12.75 -5.07 20.61
C ILE A 106 12.09 -6.17 19.79
N ALA A 107 11.68 -7.27 20.43
CA ALA A 107 10.96 -8.36 19.77
C ALA A 107 9.66 -7.87 19.11
N GLU A 108 8.86 -7.03 19.79
CA GLU A 108 7.66 -6.41 19.25
C GLU A 108 7.95 -5.55 18.00
N LYS A 109 9.01 -4.73 18.06
CA LYS A 109 9.40 -3.91 16.90
C LYS A 109 9.85 -4.76 15.72
N LEU A 110 10.65 -5.80 15.96
CA LEU A 110 11.10 -6.74 14.92
C LEU A 110 9.91 -7.48 14.29
N ASN A 111 8.96 -7.94 15.10
CA ASN A 111 7.73 -8.58 14.62
C ASN A 111 6.86 -7.62 13.81
N THR A 112 6.73 -6.35 14.23
CA THR A 112 6.00 -5.32 13.48
C THR A 112 6.68 -5.02 12.13
N MET A 113 8.00 -4.92 12.10
CA MET A 113 8.78 -4.75 10.85
C MET A 113 8.58 -5.94 9.92
N LYS A 114 8.64 -7.17 10.45
CA LYS A 114 8.41 -8.41 9.71
C LYS A 114 7.03 -8.44 9.06
N MET A 115 5.98 -8.14 9.83
CA MET A 115 4.61 -8.06 9.29
C MET A 115 4.48 -6.99 8.19
N THR A 116 5.12 -5.84 8.38
CA THR A 116 5.11 -4.75 7.40
C THR A 116 5.83 -5.12 6.12
N LEU A 117 7.00 -5.77 6.22
CA LEU A 117 7.75 -6.26 5.07
C LEU A 117 6.98 -7.34 4.30
N ALA A 118 6.45 -8.34 5.01
CA ALA A 118 5.64 -9.40 4.41
C ALA A 118 4.39 -8.84 3.69
N ARG A 119 3.74 -7.82 4.29
CA ARG A 119 2.61 -7.12 3.64
C ARG A 119 3.04 -6.39 2.38
N LYS A 120 4.16 -5.65 2.43
CA LYS A 120 4.69 -4.93 1.25
C LYS A 120 5.08 -5.89 0.12
N GLU A 121 5.75 -6.99 0.45
CA GLU A 121 6.15 -8.01 -0.50
C GLU A 121 4.94 -8.67 -1.16
N ARG A 122 3.93 -9.04 -0.37
CA ARG A 122 2.66 -9.55 -0.89
C ARG A 122 1.96 -8.56 -1.80
N MET A 123 1.88 -7.28 -1.41
CA MET A 123 1.28 -6.24 -2.26
C MET A 123 2.06 -6.05 -3.57
N ALA A 124 3.40 -6.12 -3.53
CA ALA A 124 4.23 -6.06 -4.72
C ALA A 124 3.99 -7.26 -5.65
N GLN A 125 3.95 -8.48 -5.10
CA GLN A 125 3.65 -9.70 -5.86
C GLN A 125 2.25 -9.66 -6.48
N GLU A 126 1.23 -9.25 -5.71
CA GLU A 126 -0.14 -9.09 -6.21
C GLU A 126 -0.23 -8.00 -7.30
N SER A 127 0.56 -6.94 -7.19
CA SER A 127 0.66 -5.90 -8.23
C SER A 127 1.31 -6.41 -9.50
N GLU A 128 2.41 -7.17 -9.37
CA GLU A 128 3.10 -7.77 -10.49
C GLU A 128 2.25 -8.84 -11.19
N GLN A 129 1.57 -9.68 -10.43
CA GLN A 129 0.63 -10.65 -10.96
C GLN A 129 -0.49 -9.97 -11.74
N ARG A 130 -1.12 -8.92 -11.19
CA ARG A 130 -2.14 -8.13 -11.88
C ARG A 130 -1.62 -7.50 -13.18
N LYS A 131 -0.37 -7.04 -13.20
CA LYS A 131 0.28 -6.52 -14.40
C LYS A 131 0.45 -7.61 -15.47
N ASN A 132 0.87 -8.80 -15.07
CA ASN A 132 1.04 -9.93 -15.99
C ASN A 132 -0.30 -10.44 -16.53
N ASP A 133 -1.30 -10.58 -15.67
CA ASP A 133 -2.67 -10.99 -16.05
C ASP A 133 -3.25 -9.98 -17.06
N LEU A 134 -2.97 -8.68 -16.88
CA LEU A 134 -3.33 -7.64 -17.82
C LEU A 134 -2.75 -7.85 -19.20
N VAL A 135 -1.43 -8.09 -19.30
CA VAL A 135 -0.76 -8.28 -20.58
C VAL A 135 -1.36 -9.48 -21.33
N VAL A 136 -1.61 -10.58 -20.62
CA VAL A 136 -2.23 -11.78 -21.19
C VAL A 136 -3.65 -11.50 -21.68
N TYR A 137 -4.46 -10.82 -20.86
CA TYR A 137 -5.83 -10.46 -21.19
C TYR A 137 -5.90 -9.54 -22.42
N LEU A 138 -5.09 -8.48 -22.43
CA LEU A 138 -5.02 -7.55 -23.55
C LEU A 138 -4.55 -8.22 -24.86
N ALA A 139 -3.55 -9.09 -24.77
CA ALA A 139 -3.10 -9.86 -25.93
C ALA A 139 -4.23 -10.69 -26.53
N HIS A 140 -5.06 -11.32 -25.69
CA HIS A 140 -6.23 -12.06 -26.12
C HIS A 140 -7.28 -11.16 -26.77
N ASP A 141 -7.60 -10.02 -26.15
CA ASP A 141 -8.66 -9.11 -26.64
C ASP A 141 -8.25 -8.32 -27.88
N LEU A 142 -6.95 -8.07 -28.08
CA LEU A 142 -6.41 -7.52 -29.34
C LEU A 142 -6.40 -8.57 -30.46
N LYS A 143 -6.08 -9.84 -30.13
CA LYS A 143 -6.01 -10.93 -31.13
C LYS A 143 -7.37 -11.18 -31.78
N THR A 144 -8.45 -11.16 -31.03
CA THR A 144 -9.81 -11.50 -31.53
C THR A 144 -10.29 -10.56 -32.66
N PRO A 145 -10.35 -9.21 -32.49
CA PRO A 145 -10.72 -8.31 -33.58
C PRO A 145 -9.71 -8.34 -34.74
N LEU A 146 -8.40 -8.46 -34.44
CA LEU A 146 -7.37 -8.55 -35.47
C LEU A 146 -7.57 -9.78 -36.36
N THR A 147 -7.79 -10.96 -35.77
CA THR A 147 -8.07 -12.19 -36.51
C THR A 147 -9.34 -12.04 -37.38
N SER A 148 -10.38 -11.38 -36.86
CA SER A 148 -11.59 -11.10 -37.63
C SER A 148 -11.33 -10.16 -38.83
N VAL A 149 -10.56 -9.07 -38.62
CA VAL A 149 -10.19 -8.17 -39.72
C VAL A 149 -9.44 -8.91 -40.80
N ILE A 150 -8.42 -9.69 -40.43
CA ILE A 150 -7.63 -10.49 -41.39
C ILE A 150 -8.54 -11.45 -42.16
N ALA A 151 -9.39 -12.22 -41.45
CA ALA A 151 -10.28 -13.21 -42.07
C ALA A 151 -11.23 -12.57 -43.11
N TYR A 152 -11.89 -11.45 -42.80
CA TYR A 152 -12.80 -10.80 -43.71
C TYR A 152 -12.07 -10.13 -44.91
N LEU A 153 -10.88 -9.57 -44.68
CA LEU A 153 -10.04 -9.05 -45.77
C LEU A 153 -9.52 -10.18 -46.67
N SER A 154 -9.10 -11.33 -46.12
CA SER A 154 -8.70 -12.50 -46.91
C SER A 154 -9.86 -13.05 -47.76
N MET A 155 -11.09 -13.12 -47.22
CA MET A 155 -12.27 -13.53 -47.97
C MET A 155 -12.59 -12.57 -49.13
N LEU A 156 -12.35 -11.26 -48.96
CA LEU A 156 -12.53 -10.26 -50.01
C LEU A 156 -11.48 -10.38 -51.14
N ASP A 157 -10.23 -10.74 -50.77
CA ASP A 157 -9.12 -10.93 -51.69
C ASP A 157 -9.25 -12.22 -52.50
N GLU A 158 -9.63 -13.33 -51.80
CA GLU A 158 -9.79 -14.65 -52.46
C GLU A 158 -11.02 -14.74 -53.40
N LYS A 159 -12.03 -13.88 -53.23
CA LYS A 159 -13.27 -13.91 -54.00
C LYS A 159 -13.54 -12.55 -54.69
N PRO A 160 -12.82 -12.21 -55.76
CA PRO A 160 -13.03 -10.94 -56.46
C PRO A 160 -14.43 -10.78 -57.06
N ASP A 161 -15.09 -11.88 -57.44
CA ASP A 161 -16.44 -11.89 -58.02
C ASP A 161 -17.59 -11.98 -57.01
N MET A 162 -17.30 -11.65 -55.73
CA MET A 162 -18.30 -11.65 -54.66
C MET A 162 -19.45 -10.65 -54.95
N PRO A 163 -20.71 -11.06 -54.65
CA PRO A 163 -21.86 -10.14 -54.80
C PRO A 163 -21.65 -8.82 -54.07
N PRO A 164 -22.04 -7.67 -54.66
CA PRO A 164 -21.80 -6.35 -54.06
C PRO A 164 -22.33 -6.18 -52.62
N GLU A 165 -23.46 -6.75 -52.30
CA GLU A 165 -24.04 -6.68 -50.94
C GLU A 165 -23.23 -7.46 -49.93
N GLU A 166 -22.71 -8.65 -50.29
CA GLU A 166 -21.86 -9.45 -49.46
C GLU A 166 -20.50 -8.78 -49.25
N ARG A 167 -19.93 -8.21 -50.28
CA ARG A 167 -18.70 -7.39 -50.24
C ARG A 167 -18.86 -6.22 -49.28
N LYS A 168 -19.96 -5.46 -49.41
CA LYS A 168 -20.27 -4.33 -48.54
C LYS A 168 -20.36 -4.75 -47.07
N LYS A 169 -21.01 -5.91 -46.78
CA LYS A 169 -21.13 -6.48 -45.46
C LYS A 169 -19.76 -6.83 -44.84
N TYR A 170 -18.87 -7.48 -45.61
CA TYR A 170 -17.54 -7.87 -45.12
C TYR A 170 -16.64 -6.65 -44.89
N ILE A 171 -16.69 -5.66 -45.76
CA ILE A 171 -15.99 -4.38 -45.56
C ILE A 171 -16.48 -3.71 -44.26
N TYR A 172 -17.80 -3.65 -44.07
CA TYR A 172 -18.38 -3.04 -42.87
C TYR A 172 -17.92 -3.77 -41.59
N ILE A 173 -17.92 -5.11 -41.60
CA ILE A 173 -17.49 -5.90 -40.41
C ILE A 173 -16.00 -5.67 -40.17
N ALA A 174 -15.16 -5.75 -41.20
CA ALA A 174 -13.70 -5.51 -41.06
C ALA A 174 -13.43 -4.10 -40.54
N HIS A 175 -14.08 -3.07 -41.08
CA HIS A 175 -13.97 -1.70 -40.63
C HIS A 175 -14.38 -1.51 -39.16
N THR A 176 -15.52 -2.05 -38.78
CA THR A 176 -15.99 -1.98 -37.35
C THR A 176 -15.03 -2.67 -36.40
N LYS A 177 -14.46 -3.82 -36.79
CA LYS A 177 -13.46 -4.52 -35.98
C LYS A 177 -12.12 -3.79 -35.89
N ALA A 178 -11.72 -3.11 -36.98
CA ALA A 178 -10.52 -2.27 -37.00
C ALA A 178 -10.64 -1.04 -36.09
N ILE A 179 -11.80 -0.35 -36.10
CA ILE A 179 -12.10 0.73 -35.16
C ILE A 179 -11.97 0.21 -33.72
N ARG A 180 -12.61 -0.92 -33.42
CA ARG A 180 -12.55 -1.52 -32.10
C ARG A 180 -11.12 -1.87 -31.66
N LEU A 181 -10.29 -2.37 -32.58
CA LEU A 181 -8.87 -2.63 -32.32
C LEU A 181 -8.10 -1.35 -31.99
N SER A 182 -8.37 -0.26 -32.72
CA SER A 182 -7.77 1.05 -32.47
C SER A 182 -8.13 1.59 -31.08
N GLU A 183 -9.39 1.45 -30.67
CA GLU A 183 -9.85 1.81 -29.32
C GLU A 183 -9.10 1.02 -28.22
N LEU A 184 -9.00 -0.31 -28.37
CA LEU A 184 -8.29 -1.17 -27.43
C LEU A 184 -6.79 -0.83 -27.33
N ILE A 185 -6.16 -0.50 -28.46
CA ILE A 185 -4.77 -0.05 -28.47
C ILE A 185 -4.62 1.28 -27.74
N SER A 186 -5.53 2.24 -27.99
CA SER A 186 -5.52 3.51 -27.27
C SER A 186 -5.71 3.34 -25.76
N GLU A 187 -6.65 2.49 -25.34
CA GLU A 187 -6.82 2.12 -23.94
C GLU A 187 -5.54 1.51 -23.35
N PHE A 188 -4.83 0.64 -24.07
CA PHE A 188 -3.58 0.03 -23.64
C PHE A 188 -2.45 1.05 -23.46
N PHE A 189 -2.26 1.95 -24.43
CA PHE A 189 -1.25 3.01 -24.31
C PHE A 189 -1.50 3.90 -23.11
N GLU A 190 -2.74 4.20 -22.83
CA GLU A 190 -3.14 4.99 -21.69
C GLU A 190 -2.80 4.31 -20.35
N ILE A 191 -3.05 2.98 -20.24
CA ILE A 191 -2.70 2.20 -19.06
C ILE A 191 -1.18 2.20 -18.82
N THR A 192 -0.41 1.99 -19.90
CA THR A 192 1.06 1.95 -19.79
C THR A 192 1.61 3.32 -19.43
N LYS A 193 1.03 4.40 -19.97
CA LYS A 193 1.41 5.77 -19.65
C LYS A 193 1.10 6.11 -18.18
N PHE A 194 -0.07 5.71 -17.68
CA PHE A 194 -0.45 5.91 -16.28
C PHE A 194 0.40 5.09 -15.29
N ASN A 195 0.80 3.87 -15.64
CA ASN A 195 1.62 3.02 -14.77
C ASN A 195 3.13 3.36 -14.77
N LEU A 196 3.64 4.07 -15.78
CA LEU A 196 5.07 4.29 -15.98
C LEU A 196 5.57 5.70 -15.65
N GLN A 197 4.67 6.65 -15.43
CA GLN A 197 5.07 8.04 -15.17
C GLN A 197 4.43 8.57 -13.87
N ASN A 198 5.23 9.28 -13.07
CA ASN A 198 4.72 10.28 -12.14
C ASN A 198 3.93 11.32 -12.96
N ILE A 199 2.62 11.16 -13.01
CA ILE A 199 1.73 12.09 -13.73
C ILE A 199 1.91 13.45 -13.09
N ARG A 200 2.51 14.38 -13.81
CA ARG A 200 2.49 15.78 -13.45
C ARG A 200 1.20 16.39 -14.00
N LEU A 201 0.40 16.97 -13.13
CA LEU A 201 -0.77 17.72 -13.54
C LEU A 201 -0.34 19.10 -14.02
N GLU A 202 -0.82 19.51 -15.18
CA GLU A 202 -0.75 20.87 -15.68
C GLU A 202 -1.99 21.61 -15.20
N LYS A 203 -1.95 22.07 -13.92
CA LYS A 203 -3.10 22.67 -13.27
C LYS A 203 -3.33 24.08 -13.77
N GLU A 204 -4.58 24.38 -14.17
CA GLU A 204 -5.09 25.70 -14.46
C GLU A 204 -6.47 25.91 -13.85
N THR A 205 -6.99 27.14 -13.93
CA THR A 205 -8.34 27.45 -13.45
C THR A 205 -9.37 27.02 -14.48
N ILE A 206 -10.27 26.13 -14.10
CA ILE A 206 -11.27 25.50 -14.98
C ILE A 206 -12.67 25.92 -14.52
N ASN A 207 -13.51 26.33 -15.48
CA ASN A 207 -14.95 26.43 -15.27
C ASN A 207 -15.59 25.06 -15.55
N LEU A 208 -15.89 24.32 -14.46
CA LEU A 208 -16.49 22.99 -14.58
C LEU A 208 -17.89 23.01 -15.18
N SER A 209 -18.66 24.07 -14.97
CA SER A 209 -20.00 24.18 -15.53
C SER A 209 -19.93 24.14 -17.06
N LEU A 210 -19.08 24.97 -17.66
CA LEU A 210 -18.88 24.98 -19.12
C LEU A 210 -18.27 23.67 -19.64
N MET A 211 -17.31 23.11 -18.93
CA MET A 211 -16.69 21.85 -19.34
C MET A 211 -17.71 20.71 -19.38
N LEU A 212 -18.56 20.58 -18.35
CA LEU A 212 -19.58 19.55 -18.31
C LEU A 212 -20.65 19.73 -19.39
N GLU A 213 -21.06 20.97 -19.68
CA GLU A 213 -21.99 21.29 -20.78
C GLU A 213 -21.41 20.85 -22.11
N GLN A 214 -20.15 21.21 -22.41
CA GLN A 214 -19.48 20.81 -23.67
C GLN A 214 -19.38 19.30 -23.82
N ILE A 215 -19.00 18.56 -22.77
CA ILE A 215 -18.92 17.11 -22.81
C ILE A 215 -20.30 16.49 -23.02
N MET A 216 -21.35 17.02 -22.37
CA MET A 216 -22.72 16.52 -22.57
C MET A 216 -23.22 16.74 -23.99
N ASP A 217 -22.86 17.86 -24.63
CA ASP A 217 -23.19 18.15 -26.04
C ASP A 217 -22.47 17.16 -26.97
N GLU A 218 -21.21 16.82 -26.72
CA GLU A 218 -20.46 15.81 -27.49
C GLU A 218 -21.12 14.41 -27.41
N PHE A 219 -21.75 14.08 -26.28
CA PHE A 219 -22.44 12.82 -26.06
C PHE A 219 -23.85 12.76 -26.65
N TYR A 220 -24.40 13.85 -27.18
CA TYR A 220 -25.76 13.91 -27.70
C TYR A 220 -26.06 12.82 -28.74
N ALA A 221 -25.18 12.64 -29.73
CA ALA A 221 -25.34 11.59 -30.74
C ALA A 221 -25.25 10.18 -30.12
N VAL A 222 -24.34 9.98 -29.16
CA VAL A 222 -24.16 8.70 -28.46
C VAL A 222 -25.40 8.34 -27.65
N PHE A 223 -26.04 9.31 -26.98
CA PHE A 223 -27.31 9.08 -26.28
C PHE A 223 -28.42 8.70 -27.24
N ALA A 224 -28.57 9.42 -28.37
CA ALA A 224 -29.59 9.12 -29.36
C ALA A 224 -29.43 7.70 -29.95
N ASP A 225 -28.23 7.29 -30.31
CA ASP A 225 -27.92 5.95 -30.85
C ASP A 225 -28.25 4.82 -29.86
N ASN A 226 -28.17 5.09 -28.58
CA ASN A 226 -28.48 4.13 -27.51
C ASN A 226 -29.91 4.25 -26.95
N ASN A 227 -30.75 5.12 -27.55
CA ASN A 227 -32.09 5.44 -27.07
C ASN A 227 -32.10 5.91 -25.60
N LEU A 228 -31.17 6.84 -25.28
CA LEU A 228 -31.01 7.46 -23.97
C LEU A 228 -31.26 8.97 -24.07
N THR A 229 -31.55 9.62 -22.94
CA THR A 229 -31.67 11.06 -22.85
C THR A 229 -30.63 11.57 -21.83
N GLY A 230 -29.78 12.52 -22.24
CA GLY A 230 -28.84 13.18 -21.34
C GLY A 230 -29.41 14.47 -20.78
N ASN A 231 -29.37 14.67 -19.49
CA ASN A 231 -29.77 15.91 -18.82
C ASN A 231 -28.59 16.44 -17.99
N ILE A 232 -28.41 17.77 -18.03
CA ILE A 232 -27.42 18.45 -17.19
C ILE A 232 -28.08 19.51 -16.32
N TYR A 233 -27.67 19.54 -15.04
CA TYR A 233 -28.12 20.51 -14.03
C TYR A 233 -26.88 21.03 -13.32
N THR A 234 -26.39 22.18 -13.67
CA THR A 234 -25.20 22.78 -13.08
C THR A 234 -25.48 24.17 -12.50
N GLU A 235 -24.86 24.49 -11.38
CA GLU A 235 -24.73 25.87 -10.91
C GLU A 235 -23.78 26.61 -11.84
N GLU A 236 -23.98 27.90 -12.02
CA GLU A 236 -23.10 28.75 -12.80
C GLU A 236 -21.73 28.93 -12.10
N ASP A 237 -20.65 29.08 -12.88
CA ASP A 237 -19.31 29.41 -12.42
C ASP A 237 -18.72 28.52 -11.32
N LEU A 238 -18.87 27.23 -11.46
CA LEU A 238 -18.19 26.27 -10.59
C LEU A 238 -16.71 26.18 -10.98
N MET A 239 -15.87 26.93 -10.27
CA MET A 239 -14.44 27.03 -10.56
C MET A 239 -13.61 26.05 -9.73
N VAL A 240 -12.67 25.36 -10.37
CA VAL A 240 -11.69 24.46 -9.72
C VAL A 240 -10.29 24.72 -10.27
N GLU A 241 -9.26 24.27 -9.55
CA GLU A 241 -7.90 24.21 -10.03
C GLU A 241 -7.58 22.77 -10.43
N GLY A 242 -7.23 22.53 -11.70
CA GLY A 242 -6.99 21.18 -12.20
C GLY A 242 -6.42 21.15 -13.61
N ASP A 243 -6.13 19.95 -14.08
CA ASP A 243 -5.70 19.68 -15.45
C ASP A 243 -6.96 19.39 -16.29
N PRO A 244 -7.29 20.26 -17.28
CA PRO A 244 -8.54 20.14 -18.02
C PRO A 244 -8.65 18.86 -18.84
N ASP A 245 -7.57 18.42 -19.49
CA ASP A 245 -7.56 17.19 -20.28
C ASP A 245 -7.80 15.96 -19.41
N LYS A 246 -7.23 15.96 -18.19
CA LYS A 246 -7.41 14.86 -17.27
C LYS A 246 -8.81 14.85 -16.66
N LEU A 247 -9.36 16.03 -16.28
CA LEU A 247 -10.72 16.10 -15.75
C LEU A 247 -11.77 15.79 -16.82
N ALA A 248 -11.61 16.29 -18.06
CA ALA A 248 -12.47 15.92 -19.17
C ALA A 248 -12.52 14.41 -19.38
N ARG A 249 -11.37 13.75 -19.25
CA ARG A 249 -11.27 12.29 -19.33
C ARG A 249 -12.00 11.58 -18.18
N VAL A 250 -11.96 12.10 -16.95
CA VAL A 250 -12.77 11.55 -15.83
C VAL A 250 -14.23 11.53 -16.21
N PHE A 251 -14.74 12.65 -16.72
CA PHE A 251 -16.16 12.83 -17.04
C PHE A 251 -16.57 11.99 -18.25
N ASP A 252 -15.73 11.91 -19.29
CA ASP A 252 -15.92 10.99 -20.45
C ASP A 252 -16.03 9.53 -19.97
N ASN A 253 -15.12 9.08 -19.12
CA ASN A 253 -15.16 7.72 -18.58
C ASN A 253 -16.43 7.43 -17.78
N LEU A 254 -16.91 8.38 -16.98
CA LEU A 254 -18.15 8.23 -16.21
C LEU A 254 -19.38 8.22 -17.12
N LEU A 255 -19.42 9.07 -18.16
CA LEU A 255 -20.50 9.09 -19.13
C LEU A 255 -20.54 7.83 -20.00
N ARG A 256 -19.41 7.35 -20.50
CA ARG A 256 -19.31 6.06 -21.22
C ARG A 256 -19.79 4.91 -20.36
N ASN A 257 -19.44 4.91 -19.08
CA ASN A 257 -19.93 3.92 -18.12
C ASN A 257 -21.45 4.03 -17.97
N ALA A 258 -21.99 5.23 -17.78
CA ALA A 258 -23.42 5.44 -17.68
C ALA A 258 -24.16 4.96 -18.94
N VAL A 259 -23.66 5.27 -20.14
CA VAL A 259 -24.26 4.77 -21.42
C VAL A 259 -24.23 3.25 -21.49
N ALA A 260 -23.09 2.62 -21.15
CA ALA A 260 -22.90 1.18 -21.30
C ALA A 260 -23.82 0.35 -20.38
N TYR A 261 -24.17 0.90 -19.20
CA TYR A 261 -24.93 0.19 -18.16
C TYR A 261 -26.35 0.73 -17.94
N SER A 262 -26.81 1.66 -18.78
CA SER A 262 -28.19 2.16 -18.71
C SER A 262 -29.18 1.24 -19.41
N TYR A 263 -30.39 1.17 -18.86
CA TYR A 263 -31.52 0.60 -19.58
C TYR A 263 -31.92 1.54 -20.75
N ARG A 264 -32.29 0.96 -21.88
CA ARG A 264 -32.81 1.72 -23.04
C ARG A 264 -34.05 2.51 -22.67
N GLY A 265 -34.17 3.73 -23.15
CA GLY A 265 -35.34 4.60 -22.89
C GLY A 265 -35.29 5.29 -21.52
N THR A 266 -34.11 5.32 -20.87
CA THR A 266 -33.91 5.98 -19.58
C THR A 266 -33.04 7.25 -19.70
N ASN A 267 -32.95 7.98 -18.60
CA ASN A 267 -32.17 9.20 -18.53
C ASN A 267 -30.80 8.99 -17.88
N ILE A 268 -29.82 9.73 -18.37
CA ILE A 268 -28.54 9.95 -17.71
C ILE A 268 -28.54 11.40 -17.23
N ASP A 269 -28.49 11.59 -15.90
CA ASP A 269 -28.50 12.91 -15.28
C ASP A 269 -27.13 13.25 -14.74
N VAL A 270 -26.58 14.42 -15.13
CA VAL A 270 -25.36 15.01 -14.58
C VAL A 270 -25.77 16.22 -13.76
N ARG A 271 -25.39 16.23 -12.47
CA ARG A 271 -25.62 17.35 -11.57
C ARG A 271 -24.32 17.87 -11.01
N ALA A 272 -24.11 19.19 -11.03
CA ALA A 272 -22.94 19.82 -10.45
C ALA A 272 -23.34 21.02 -9.60
N TYR A 273 -22.82 21.08 -8.38
CA TYR A 273 -23.14 22.14 -7.43
C TYR A 273 -22.00 22.37 -6.42
N GLY A 274 -21.98 23.53 -5.80
CA GLY A 274 -21.04 23.87 -4.75
C GLY A 274 -21.53 23.40 -3.38
N GLU A 275 -20.68 22.68 -2.64
CA GLU A 275 -20.93 22.26 -1.27
C GLU A 275 -19.77 22.74 -0.37
N GLY A 276 -19.92 23.90 0.25
CA GLY A 276 -18.86 24.53 1.05
C GLY A 276 -17.59 24.78 0.24
N VAL A 277 -16.50 24.11 0.60
CA VAL A 277 -15.19 24.22 -0.07
C VAL A 277 -15.00 23.20 -1.23
N ALA A 278 -16.02 22.45 -1.56
CA ALA A 278 -16.00 21.45 -2.61
C ALA A 278 -16.98 21.81 -3.75
N VAL A 279 -16.66 21.35 -4.96
CA VAL A 279 -17.60 21.15 -6.06
C VAL A 279 -17.95 19.67 -6.10
N VAL A 280 -19.24 19.38 -6.06
CA VAL A 280 -19.78 18.01 -6.12
C VAL A 280 -20.38 17.79 -7.50
N ILE A 281 -19.94 16.74 -8.20
CA ILE A 281 -20.44 16.34 -9.51
C ILE A 281 -21.02 14.93 -9.37
N VAL A 282 -22.28 14.75 -9.77
CA VAL A 282 -23.02 13.48 -9.67
C VAL A 282 -23.42 13.03 -11.06
N PHE A 283 -22.92 11.88 -11.48
CA PHE A 283 -23.37 11.18 -12.68
C PHE A 283 -24.34 10.09 -12.24
N SER A 284 -25.57 10.13 -12.73
CA SER A 284 -26.65 9.21 -12.34
C SER A 284 -27.22 8.53 -13.57
N ASN A 285 -27.39 7.21 -13.53
CA ASN A 285 -28.04 6.44 -14.58
C ASN A 285 -28.94 5.35 -14.00
N GLN A 286 -29.89 4.88 -14.78
CA GLN A 286 -30.80 3.79 -14.43
C GLN A 286 -30.35 2.50 -15.12
N GLY A 287 -29.96 1.51 -14.35
CA GLY A 287 -29.43 0.25 -14.84
C GLY A 287 -29.51 -0.85 -13.78
N GLU A 288 -28.87 -1.99 -14.05
CA GLU A 288 -28.81 -3.07 -13.08
C GLU A 288 -28.06 -2.62 -11.81
N PRO A 289 -28.64 -2.81 -10.61
CA PRO A 289 -28.01 -2.37 -9.37
C PRO A 289 -26.70 -3.09 -9.08
N ILE A 290 -25.69 -2.33 -8.68
CA ILE A 290 -24.40 -2.89 -8.25
C ILE A 290 -24.55 -3.40 -6.81
N PRO A 291 -24.24 -4.68 -6.53
CA PRO A 291 -24.30 -5.21 -5.16
C PRO A 291 -23.40 -4.42 -4.21
N LYS A 292 -23.90 -4.12 -3.00
CA LYS A 292 -23.15 -3.31 -2.00
C LYS A 292 -21.73 -3.78 -1.75
N GLN A 293 -21.50 -5.10 -1.78
CA GLN A 293 -20.18 -5.70 -1.60
C GLN A 293 -19.20 -5.37 -2.74
N LYS A 294 -19.73 -5.02 -3.91
CA LYS A 294 -18.97 -4.72 -5.13
C LYS A 294 -18.73 -3.22 -5.36
N LEU A 295 -19.40 -2.33 -4.61
CA LEU A 295 -19.29 -0.87 -4.81
C LEU A 295 -17.89 -0.31 -4.58
N GLN A 296 -17.08 -0.93 -3.73
CA GLN A 296 -15.69 -0.54 -3.53
C GLN A 296 -14.76 -1.10 -4.61
N THR A 297 -15.10 -2.28 -5.13
CA THR A 297 -14.29 -2.97 -6.13
C THR A 297 -14.50 -2.47 -7.55
N VAL A 298 -15.57 -1.70 -7.83
CA VAL A 298 -15.81 -1.14 -9.19
C VAL A 298 -14.70 -0.18 -9.66
N PHE A 299 -13.92 0.36 -8.74
CA PHE A 299 -12.76 1.20 -9.03
C PHE A 299 -11.44 0.43 -9.11
N GLU A 300 -11.45 -0.87 -8.88
CA GLU A 300 -10.25 -1.69 -9.07
C GLU A 300 -9.96 -1.87 -10.55
N LYS A 301 -8.68 -1.88 -10.90
CA LYS A 301 -8.24 -2.07 -12.29
C LYS A 301 -8.76 -3.43 -12.78
N PHE A 302 -9.36 -3.45 -13.98
CA PHE A 302 -9.91 -4.65 -14.65
C PHE A 302 -11.16 -5.27 -14.01
N TYR A 303 -11.75 -4.60 -13.04
CA TYR A 303 -13.01 -5.06 -12.47
C TYR A 303 -14.15 -4.88 -13.47
N ARG A 304 -14.95 -5.94 -13.65
CA ARG A 304 -16.21 -5.94 -14.42
C ARG A 304 -17.27 -6.65 -13.59
N ALA A 305 -18.44 -6.03 -13.48
CA ALA A 305 -19.54 -6.57 -12.67
C ALA A 305 -20.10 -7.89 -13.22
N ASP A 306 -20.04 -8.08 -14.54
CA ASP A 306 -20.56 -9.24 -15.24
C ASP A 306 -19.48 -10.21 -15.67
N ASN A 307 -19.67 -11.50 -15.32
CA ASN A 307 -18.98 -12.63 -15.94
C ASN A 307 -19.44 -12.88 -17.40
N SER A 308 -20.36 -12.08 -17.93
CA SER A 308 -20.85 -12.17 -19.29
C SER A 308 -19.81 -11.60 -20.25
N ARG A 309 -19.07 -12.49 -20.88
CA ARG A 309 -18.12 -12.24 -21.99
C ARG A 309 -18.80 -11.69 -23.26
N SER A 310 -19.91 -10.95 -23.15
CA SER A 310 -20.54 -10.35 -24.32
C SER A 310 -19.72 -9.12 -24.75
N SER A 311 -19.08 -9.26 -25.88
CA SER A 311 -18.31 -8.24 -26.59
C SER A 311 -19.08 -6.98 -27.01
N GLN A 312 -20.32 -6.82 -26.60
CA GLN A 312 -21.19 -5.71 -26.97
C GLN A 312 -21.14 -4.51 -26.00
N THR A 313 -20.75 -4.69 -24.74
CA THR A 313 -20.62 -3.58 -23.75
C THR A 313 -19.17 -3.26 -23.43
N GLY A 314 -18.30 -3.40 -24.38
CA GLY A 314 -16.88 -3.51 -24.38
C GLY A 314 -16.07 -2.35 -23.84
N GLY A 315 -15.72 -2.36 -22.55
CA GLY A 315 -14.60 -1.62 -22.01
C GLY A 315 -13.63 -2.58 -21.29
N ALA A 316 -12.33 -2.28 -21.27
CA ALA A 316 -11.30 -3.10 -20.58
C ALA A 316 -11.41 -3.09 -19.04
N GLY A 317 -12.47 -2.49 -18.47
CA GLY A 317 -12.64 -2.37 -17.01
C GLY A 317 -11.67 -1.38 -16.35
N LEU A 318 -11.20 -0.39 -17.09
CA LEU A 318 -10.17 0.55 -16.65
C LEU A 318 -10.68 1.98 -16.49
N GLY A 319 -11.77 2.34 -17.14
CA GLY A 319 -12.29 3.71 -17.12
C GLY A 319 -12.52 4.25 -15.72
N LEU A 320 -13.14 3.47 -14.84
CA LEU A 320 -13.41 3.88 -13.46
C LEU A 320 -12.14 3.95 -12.60
N SER A 321 -11.18 3.05 -12.80
CA SER A 321 -9.91 3.09 -12.07
C SER A 321 -9.05 4.27 -12.48
N VAL A 322 -9.02 4.61 -13.78
CA VAL A 322 -8.36 5.82 -14.31
C VAL A 322 -9.04 7.08 -13.79
N ALA A 323 -10.37 7.11 -13.78
CA ALA A 323 -11.12 8.24 -13.23
C ALA A 323 -10.78 8.47 -11.76
N LYS A 324 -10.75 7.41 -10.95
CA LYS A 324 -10.37 7.49 -9.53
C LYS A 324 -8.95 8.02 -9.34
N GLU A 325 -7.98 7.49 -10.07
CA GLU A 325 -6.58 7.91 -9.98
C GLU A 325 -6.40 9.40 -10.34
N ILE A 326 -7.07 9.87 -11.40
CA ILE A 326 -7.04 11.28 -11.78
C ILE A 326 -7.69 12.17 -10.71
N VAL A 327 -8.84 11.78 -10.17
CA VAL A 327 -9.53 12.53 -9.12
C VAL A 327 -8.68 12.61 -7.86
N GLU A 328 -8.04 11.52 -7.46
CA GLU A 328 -7.13 11.48 -6.30
C GLU A 328 -5.87 12.35 -6.52
N LEU A 329 -5.32 12.40 -7.74
CA LEU A 329 -4.23 13.32 -8.09
C LEU A 329 -4.64 14.81 -7.99
N HIS A 330 -5.93 15.10 -8.19
CA HIS A 330 -6.51 16.43 -7.97
C HIS A 330 -6.93 16.69 -6.50
N GLU A 331 -6.49 15.83 -5.57
CA GLU A 331 -6.84 15.90 -4.14
C GLU A 331 -8.36 15.79 -3.91
N GLY A 332 -9.08 15.18 -4.86
CA GLY A 332 -10.51 14.93 -4.81
C GLY A 332 -10.87 13.54 -4.33
N THR A 333 -12.17 13.24 -4.30
CA THR A 333 -12.70 11.92 -4.00
C THR A 333 -13.73 11.50 -5.03
N ILE A 334 -13.79 10.18 -5.30
CA ILE A 334 -14.84 9.59 -6.14
C ILE A 334 -15.46 8.41 -5.39
N GLU A 335 -16.79 8.36 -5.37
CA GLU A 335 -17.56 7.33 -4.69
C GLU A 335 -18.67 6.80 -5.60
N ALA A 336 -19.05 5.53 -5.42
CA ALA A 336 -20.16 4.89 -6.14
C ALA A 336 -21.27 4.53 -5.16
N PHE A 337 -22.49 4.84 -5.55
CA PHE A 337 -23.72 4.46 -4.85
C PHE A 337 -24.64 3.78 -5.86
N SER A 338 -25.31 2.68 -5.47
CA SER A 338 -26.26 2.00 -6.33
C SER A 338 -27.40 1.42 -5.52
N ASP A 339 -28.60 1.63 -6.02
CA ASP A 339 -29.85 1.09 -5.51
C ASP A 339 -30.74 0.65 -6.68
N ILE A 340 -31.98 0.20 -6.38
CA ILE A 340 -32.95 -0.24 -7.41
C ILE A 340 -33.43 0.87 -8.34
N GLN A 341 -33.19 2.13 -7.99
CA GLN A 341 -33.65 3.29 -8.77
C GLN A 341 -32.54 3.82 -9.67
N SER A 342 -31.30 3.88 -9.18
CA SER A 342 -30.18 4.46 -9.92
C SER A 342 -28.82 4.00 -9.42
N THR A 343 -27.85 4.02 -10.32
CA THR A 343 -26.42 4.01 -9.98
C THR A 343 -25.88 5.42 -10.11
N ARG A 344 -25.13 5.85 -9.09
CA ARG A 344 -24.59 7.22 -9.00
C ARG A 344 -23.10 7.17 -8.73
N PHE A 345 -22.33 7.91 -9.53
CA PHE A 345 -20.92 8.20 -9.28
C PHE A 345 -20.81 9.64 -8.84
N VAL A 346 -20.22 9.87 -7.67
CA VAL A 346 -20.08 11.18 -7.03
C VAL A 346 -18.62 11.57 -6.99
N VAL A 347 -18.26 12.63 -7.69
CA VAL A 347 -16.92 13.22 -7.70
C VAL A 347 -16.94 14.49 -6.86
N ARG A 348 -15.95 14.65 -5.97
CA ARG A 348 -15.74 15.88 -5.19
C ARG A 348 -14.38 16.45 -5.49
N LEU A 349 -14.33 17.70 -5.91
CA LEU A 349 -13.12 18.46 -6.19
C LEU A 349 -13.08 19.72 -5.33
N LYS A 350 -11.88 20.22 -5.05
CA LYS A 350 -11.70 21.45 -4.28
C LYS A 350 -12.19 22.67 -5.08
N ARG A 351 -13.13 23.42 -4.50
CA ARG A 351 -13.69 24.63 -5.12
C ARG A 351 -12.72 25.79 -5.02
N LEU A 352 -12.51 26.52 -6.12
CA LEU A 352 -11.90 27.83 -6.12
C LEU A 352 -12.96 28.86 -5.78
N LEU A 353 -12.93 29.35 -4.53
CA LEU A 353 -13.81 30.45 -4.12
C LEU A 353 -13.27 31.78 -4.64
N PRO A 354 -14.14 32.72 -5.08
CA PRO A 354 -13.76 34.09 -5.41
C PRO A 354 -12.99 34.71 -4.23
N LYS A 355 -12.03 35.61 -4.52
CA LYS A 355 -11.16 36.23 -3.50
C LYS A 355 -11.93 36.95 -2.35
N GLU A 356 -13.14 37.39 -2.60
CA GLU A 356 -14.00 38.07 -1.60
C GLU A 356 -14.55 37.13 -0.50
N GLN A 357 -14.68 35.82 -0.77
CA GLN A 357 -15.18 34.86 0.23
C GLN A 357 -14.06 34.19 1.06
N ARG A 358 -12.80 34.42 0.72
CA ARG A 358 -11.66 33.86 1.49
C ARG A 358 -11.42 34.59 2.83
N GLN A 359 -11.98 35.81 3.03
CA GLN A 359 -11.76 36.61 4.25
C GLN A 359 -12.80 36.41 5.34
N SER A 360 -13.94 35.78 5.08
CA SER A 360 -15.01 35.58 6.06
C SER A 360 -15.00 34.24 6.81
N GLY A 361 -14.07 33.31 6.49
CA GLY A 361 -13.96 32.01 7.12
C GLY A 361 -12.96 31.91 8.28
N GLY A 362 -12.44 33.02 8.77
CA GLY A 362 -11.37 33.07 9.78
C GLY A 362 -11.73 33.76 11.08
N VAL A 363 -12.95 33.61 11.61
CA VAL A 363 -13.28 33.90 13.01
C VAL A 363 -14.49 33.05 13.42
N ILE A 364 -14.26 31.94 14.07
CA ILE A 364 -14.99 31.49 15.26
C ILE A 364 -14.05 30.49 15.97
#